data_11c0d1618f795e72740a91fd32a9bb14
#
_entry.id   11c0d1618f795e72740a91fd32a9bb14
#
_cell.length_a   1.000
_cell.length_b   1.000
_cell.length_c   1.000
_cell.angle_alpha   90.00
_cell.angle_beta   90.00
_cell.angle_gamma   90.00
#
_symmetry.space_group_name_H-M   'P 1'
#
loop_
_entity.id
_entity.type
_entity.pdbx_description
1 polymer ?
#
loop_
_entity_poly.entity_id
_entity_poly.type
_entity_poly.pdbx_seq_one_letter_code
_entity_poly.pdbx_strand_id
1 'polypeptide(L)'
;LVLTGMPLAFRGYDWARWLYELFGGYPTAGFIHRICAIITFFAAFIHFVFLFVSISVQKKKGFFWGPNSLLIQPRDVFDIVCDIKWFLGIGKRPDFHRWIYWEKFQYLSLMWGTLVMAVTGLILSFPVQFTKIIPLTVASIVDLPSIALIVHRYEAILAAGFIFTIHFFHTHFVR
;
A
#
# COMPACT_ATOMS: atom_id res chain seq x y z
N LEU A 1 -2.04 8.14 9.63
CA LEU A 1 -0.95 7.13 9.67
C LEU A 1 0.41 7.76 9.38
N VAL A 2 0.58 8.52 8.28
CA VAL A 2 1.88 9.13 7.92
C VAL A 2 2.38 10.08 9.01
N LEU A 3 1.55 11.03 9.45
CA LEU A 3 1.92 12.03 10.47
C LEU A 3 2.31 11.42 11.83
N THR A 4 1.79 10.25 12.16
CA THR A 4 2.14 9.55 13.40
C THR A 4 3.23 8.49 13.18
N GLY A 5 3.28 7.87 12.01
CA GLY A 5 4.24 6.82 11.68
C GLY A 5 5.64 7.33 11.38
N MET A 6 5.74 8.43 10.62
CA MET A 6 7.06 9.03 10.29
C MET A 6 7.85 9.45 11.53
N PRO A 7 7.29 10.19 12.51
CA PRO A 7 8.04 10.51 13.72
C PRO A 7 8.38 9.25 14.55
N LEU A 8 7.54 8.21 14.55
CA LEU A 8 7.86 6.94 15.20
C LEU A 8 9.05 6.24 14.53
N ALA A 9 9.11 6.28 13.19
CA ALA A 9 10.21 5.69 12.41
C ALA A 9 11.54 6.46 12.56
N PHE A 10 11.48 7.78 12.74
CA PHE A 10 12.62 8.69 12.80
C PHE A 10 12.85 9.29 14.19
N ARG A 11 12.50 8.57 15.25
CA ARG A 11 12.53 9.02 16.67
C ARG A 11 13.87 9.60 17.16
N GLY A 12 14.98 9.32 16.47
CA GLY A 12 16.30 9.84 16.80
C GLY A 12 16.57 11.27 16.32
N TYR A 13 15.65 11.88 15.56
CA TYR A 13 15.82 13.21 14.98
C TYR A 13 14.96 14.25 15.71
N ASP A 14 15.46 15.49 15.83
CA ASP A 14 14.79 16.57 16.58
C ASP A 14 13.43 16.93 15.96
N TRP A 15 13.31 16.96 14.63
CA TRP A 15 12.02 17.20 13.98
C TRP A 15 10.97 16.14 14.32
N ALA A 16 11.38 14.89 14.46
CA ALA A 16 10.48 13.81 14.83
C ALA A 16 10.06 13.93 16.31
N ARG A 17 10.98 14.36 17.20
CA ARG A 17 10.68 14.67 18.60
C ARG A 17 9.62 15.75 18.69
N TRP A 18 9.83 16.90 18.03
CA TRP A 18 8.88 17.98 17.99
C TRP A 18 7.49 17.52 17.53
N LEU A 19 7.43 16.67 16.49
CA LEU A 19 6.18 16.21 15.90
C LEU A 19 5.42 15.26 16.84
N TYR A 20 6.07 14.31 17.52
CA TYR A 20 5.33 13.45 18.44
C TYR A 20 5.01 14.13 19.79
N GLU A 21 5.76 15.15 20.21
CA GLU A 21 5.38 15.98 21.34
C GLU A 21 4.06 16.71 21.07
N LEU A 22 3.82 17.14 19.84
CA LEU A 22 2.56 17.73 19.40
C LEU A 22 1.36 16.76 19.56
N PHE A 23 1.60 15.46 19.48
CA PHE A 23 0.60 14.40 19.72
C PHE A 23 0.52 13.97 21.20
N GLY A 24 1.18 14.65 22.12
CA GLY A 24 1.19 14.27 23.54
C GLY A 24 2.25 13.23 23.91
N GLY A 25 3.34 13.16 23.14
CA GLY A 25 4.48 12.29 23.37
C GLY A 25 4.42 10.96 22.59
N TYR A 26 5.53 10.23 22.67
CA TYR A 26 5.72 8.98 21.95
C TYR A 26 4.63 7.90 22.20
N PRO A 27 4.20 7.64 23.47
CA PRO A 27 3.15 6.66 23.74
C PRO A 27 1.81 7.02 23.07
N THR A 28 1.43 8.31 23.14
CA THR A 28 0.17 8.80 22.57
C THR A 28 0.19 8.76 21.05
N ALA A 29 1.30 9.18 20.42
CA ALA A 29 1.48 9.07 18.98
C ALA A 29 1.38 7.61 18.50
N GLY A 30 1.98 6.66 19.24
CA GLY A 30 1.88 5.24 18.97
C GLY A 30 0.45 4.68 19.15
N PHE A 31 -0.29 5.17 20.14
CA PHE A 31 -1.69 4.81 20.33
C PHE A 31 -2.56 5.30 19.16
N ILE A 32 -2.44 6.58 18.79
CA ILE A 32 -3.16 7.18 17.66
C ILE A 32 -2.82 6.43 16.36
N HIS A 33 -1.54 6.08 16.15
CA HIS A 33 -1.11 5.31 14.98
C HIS A 33 -1.85 3.97 14.88
N ARG A 34 -1.94 3.22 15.98
CA ARG A 34 -2.66 1.93 16.02
C ARG A 34 -4.17 2.09 15.77
N ILE A 35 -4.81 3.12 16.33
CA ILE A 35 -6.23 3.39 16.05
C ILE A 35 -6.44 3.70 14.56
N CYS A 36 -5.62 4.56 13.98
CA CYS A 36 -5.69 4.86 12.56
C CYS A 36 -5.44 3.62 11.68
N ALA A 37 -4.53 2.72 12.11
CA ALA A 37 -4.27 1.46 11.42
C ALA A 37 -5.52 0.55 11.44
N ILE A 38 -6.18 0.40 12.60
CA ILE A 38 -7.42 -0.38 12.72
C ILE A 38 -8.50 0.17 11.77
N ILE A 39 -8.71 1.48 11.73
CA ILE A 39 -9.67 2.11 10.82
C ILE A 39 -9.32 1.83 9.35
N THR A 40 -8.05 1.95 8.99
CA THR A 40 -7.57 1.70 7.62
C THR A 40 -7.79 0.24 7.22
N PHE A 41 -7.46 -0.72 8.10
CA PHE A 41 -7.66 -2.14 7.82
C PHE A 41 -9.14 -2.52 7.78
N PHE A 42 -9.97 -1.90 8.59
CA PHE A 42 -11.42 -2.09 8.53
C PHE A 42 -11.98 -1.60 7.18
N ALA A 43 -11.54 -0.43 6.71
CA ALA A 43 -11.91 0.07 5.38
C ALA A 43 -11.44 -0.87 4.26
N ALA A 44 -10.20 -1.37 4.32
CA ALA A 44 -9.68 -2.36 3.39
C ALA A 44 -10.49 -3.67 3.43
N PHE A 45 -10.85 -4.15 4.62
CA PHE A 45 -11.69 -5.33 4.78
C PHE A 45 -13.07 -5.15 4.12
N ILE A 46 -13.73 -4.00 4.34
CA ILE A 46 -15.00 -3.68 3.66
C ILE A 46 -14.80 -3.70 2.13
N HIS A 47 -13.71 -3.14 1.64
CA HIS A 47 -13.40 -3.17 0.22
C HIS A 47 -13.26 -4.61 -0.32
N PHE A 48 -12.55 -5.48 0.38
CA PHE A 48 -12.42 -6.89 -0.01
C PHE A 48 -13.77 -7.63 0.02
N VAL A 49 -14.60 -7.37 1.04
CA VAL A 49 -15.96 -7.92 1.09
C VAL A 49 -16.79 -7.46 -0.10
N PHE A 50 -16.71 -6.17 -0.43
CA PHE A 50 -17.38 -5.62 -1.62
C PHE A 50 -16.92 -6.28 -2.91
N LEU A 51 -15.61 -6.50 -3.08
CA LEU A 51 -15.06 -7.21 -4.23
C LEU A 51 -15.56 -8.65 -4.29
N PHE A 52 -15.51 -9.36 -3.17
CA PHE A 52 -15.99 -10.73 -3.07
C PHE A 52 -17.48 -10.86 -3.45
N VAL A 53 -18.33 -10.00 -2.90
CA VAL A 53 -19.75 -9.96 -3.23
C VAL A 53 -19.96 -9.61 -4.72
N SER A 54 -19.24 -8.65 -5.24
CA SER A 54 -19.35 -8.25 -6.65
C SER A 54 -18.97 -9.39 -7.61
N ILE A 55 -17.96 -10.19 -7.27
CA ILE A 55 -17.50 -11.30 -8.09
C ILE A 55 -18.39 -12.52 -7.91
N SER A 56 -18.64 -12.93 -6.66
CA SER A 56 -19.24 -14.23 -6.36
C SER A 56 -20.77 -14.19 -6.39
N VAL A 57 -21.38 -13.12 -5.89
CA VAL A 57 -22.84 -13.00 -5.77
C VAL A 57 -23.44 -12.30 -6.98
N GLN A 58 -22.91 -11.12 -7.32
CA GLN A 58 -23.42 -10.34 -8.46
C GLN A 58 -22.93 -10.86 -9.81
N LYS A 59 -21.97 -11.79 -9.83
CA LYS A 59 -21.39 -12.40 -11.04
C LYS A 59 -21.02 -11.38 -12.11
N LYS A 60 -20.46 -10.23 -11.70
CA LYS A 60 -20.05 -9.16 -12.62
C LYS A 60 -18.99 -9.70 -13.59
N LYS A 61 -19.40 -9.82 -14.86
CA LYS A 61 -18.50 -10.25 -15.94
C LYS A 61 -17.43 -9.20 -16.20
N GLY A 62 -16.22 -9.66 -16.56
CA GLY A 62 -15.12 -8.77 -16.93
C GLY A 62 -14.30 -8.23 -15.75
N PHE A 63 -14.49 -8.75 -14.54
CA PHE A 63 -13.67 -8.37 -13.38
C PHE A 63 -12.21 -8.83 -13.52
N PHE A 64 -12.01 -10.08 -13.88
CA PHE A 64 -10.65 -10.64 -14.04
C PHE A 64 -10.07 -10.41 -15.42
N TRP A 65 -10.92 -10.32 -16.46
CA TRP A 65 -10.47 -10.23 -17.84
C TRP A 65 -11.39 -9.35 -18.66
N GLY A 66 -10.81 -8.49 -19.52
CA GLY A 66 -11.54 -7.62 -20.43
C GLY A 66 -11.37 -6.12 -20.14
N PRO A 67 -12.05 -5.27 -20.91
CA PRO A 67 -11.81 -3.82 -20.89
C PRO A 67 -12.17 -3.11 -19.58
N ASN A 68 -12.96 -3.74 -18.73
CA ASN A 68 -13.35 -3.22 -17.42
C ASN A 68 -12.52 -3.79 -16.25
N SER A 69 -11.54 -4.66 -16.52
CA SER A 69 -10.72 -5.28 -15.48
C SER A 69 -9.68 -4.31 -14.92
N LEU A 70 -9.53 -4.31 -13.59
CA LEU A 70 -8.45 -3.63 -12.87
C LEU A 70 -7.17 -4.48 -12.76
N LEU A 71 -7.20 -5.74 -13.23
CA LEU A 71 -6.01 -6.57 -13.27
C LEU A 71 -5.16 -6.26 -14.50
N ILE A 72 -3.83 -6.38 -14.32
CA ILE A 72 -2.88 -6.21 -15.42
C ILE A 72 -3.09 -7.33 -16.44
N GLN A 73 -3.13 -6.96 -17.72
CA GLN A 73 -3.36 -7.83 -18.86
C GLN A 73 -2.24 -7.66 -19.89
N PRO A 74 -2.01 -8.63 -20.80
CA PRO A 74 -1.01 -8.51 -21.87
C PRO A 74 -1.17 -7.26 -22.73
N ARG A 75 -2.41 -6.78 -22.93
CA ARG A 75 -2.69 -5.53 -23.63
C ARG A 75 -2.06 -4.32 -22.96
N ASP A 76 -1.99 -4.29 -21.64
CA ASP A 76 -1.39 -3.15 -20.91
C ASP A 76 0.09 -2.97 -21.28
N VAL A 77 0.81 -4.07 -21.54
CA VAL A 77 2.20 -4.03 -22.02
C VAL A 77 2.27 -3.40 -23.42
N PHE A 78 1.33 -3.77 -24.30
CA PHE A 78 1.23 -3.16 -25.61
C PHE A 78 0.90 -1.66 -25.52
N ASP A 79 -0.02 -1.29 -24.66
CA ASP A 79 -0.42 0.10 -24.43
C ASP A 79 0.75 0.94 -23.90
N ILE A 80 1.59 0.40 -22.99
CA ILE A 80 2.84 1.05 -22.52
C ILE A 80 3.79 1.31 -23.70
N VAL A 81 4.01 0.32 -24.56
CA VAL A 81 4.90 0.49 -25.72
C VAL A 81 4.36 1.54 -26.70
N CYS A 82 3.04 1.56 -26.93
CA CYS A 82 2.42 2.57 -27.79
C CYS A 82 2.50 3.96 -27.18
N ASP A 83 2.34 4.09 -25.86
CA ASP A 83 2.42 5.36 -25.13
C ASP A 83 3.85 5.93 -25.17
N ILE A 84 4.87 5.08 -24.98
CA ILE A 84 6.28 5.46 -25.14
C ILE A 84 6.56 5.94 -26.56
N LYS A 85 6.07 5.21 -27.59
CA LYS A 85 6.24 5.60 -28.98
C LYS A 85 5.59 6.96 -29.27
N TRP A 86 4.38 7.17 -28.77
CA TRP A 86 3.70 8.45 -28.89
C TRP A 86 4.45 9.59 -28.21
N PHE A 87 4.96 9.35 -27.00
CA PHE A 87 5.77 10.33 -26.27
C PHE A 87 7.06 10.71 -27.00
N LEU A 88 7.65 9.76 -27.72
CA LEU A 88 8.83 9.98 -28.58
C LEU A 88 8.48 10.58 -29.96
N GLY A 89 7.22 10.89 -30.23
CA GLY A 89 6.77 11.43 -31.50
C GLY A 89 6.72 10.44 -32.68
N ILE A 90 6.83 9.12 -32.40
CA ILE A 90 6.92 8.05 -33.44
C ILE A 90 5.55 7.46 -33.79
N GLY A 91 4.48 7.82 -33.11
CA GLY A 91 3.19 7.20 -33.32
C GLY A 91 1.98 8.05 -32.92
N LYS A 92 0.80 7.49 -33.08
CA LYS A 92 -0.44 8.11 -32.60
C LYS A 92 -0.62 7.79 -31.10
N ARG A 93 -1.35 8.68 -30.40
CA ARG A 93 -1.73 8.43 -29.01
C ARG A 93 -2.53 7.12 -28.95
N PRO A 94 -2.20 6.20 -28.01
CA PRO A 94 -2.93 4.95 -27.86
C PRO A 94 -4.36 5.20 -27.38
N ASP A 95 -5.26 4.32 -27.81
CA ASP A 95 -6.65 4.28 -27.33
C ASP A 95 -6.74 3.28 -26.19
N PHE A 96 -6.83 3.80 -24.99
CA PHE A 96 -6.85 3.02 -23.76
C PHE A 96 -8.23 2.41 -23.48
N HIS A 97 -8.23 1.28 -22.78
CA HIS A 97 -9.44 0.76 -22.15
C HIS A 97 -9.94 1.69 -21.02
N ARG A 98 -11.06 1.31 -20.38
CA ARG A 98 -11.62 2.07 -19.25
C ARG A 98 -10.59 2.39 -18.15
N TRP A 99 -9.72 1.43 -17.86
CA TRP A 99 -8.64 1.56 -16.89
C TRP A 99 -7.31 1.50 -17.62
N ILE A 100 -6.52 2.56 -17.48
CA ILE A 100 -5.18 2.66 -18.06
C ILE A 100 -4.24 1.77 -17.22
N TYR A 101 -3.20 1.23 -17.85
CA TYR A 101 -2.19 0.38 -17.18
C TYR A 101 -1.64 1.02 -15.91
N TRP A 102 -1.51 2.33 -15.88
CA TRP A 102 -1.04 3.10 -14.73
C TRP A 102 -2.01 3.08 -13.54
N GLU A 103 -3.31 3.22 -13.78
CA GLU A 103 -4.35 3.13 -12.75
C GLU A 103 -4.44 1.72 -12.16
N LYS A 104 -4.27 0.70 -13.00
CA LYS A 104 -4.20 -0.70 -12.56
C LYS A 104 -2.97 -0.94 -11.68
N PHE A 105 -1.80 -0.41 -12.07
CA PHE A 105 -0.58 -0.49 -11.27
C PHE A 105 -0.76 0.19 -9.91
N GLN A 106 -1.33 1.40 -9.86
CA GLN A 106 -1.61 2.11 -8.62
C GLN A 106 -2.53 1.31 -7.71
N TYR A 107 -3.61 0.75 -8.25
CA TYR A 107 -4.54 -0.07 -7.48
C TYR A 107 -3.89 -1.31 -6.87
N LEU A 108 -3.13 -2.06 -7.67
CA LEU A 108 -2.44 -3.26 -7.20
C LEU A 108 -1.34 -2.94 -6.19
N SER A 109 -0.60 -1.87 -6.39
CA SER A 109 0.42 -1.40 -5.44
C SER A 109 -0.20 -1.01 -4.10
N LEU A 110 -1.36 -0.33 -4.11
CA LEU A 110 -2.09 0.01 -2.89
C LEU A 110 -2.58 -1.23 -2.14
N MET A 111 -3.11 -2.22 -2.87
CA MET A 111 -3.57 -3.49 -2.27
C MET A 111 -2.40 -4.27 -1.66
N TRP A 112 -1.30 -4.38 -2.38
CA TRP A 112 -0.08 -5.04 -1.91
C TRP A 112 0.50 -4.33 -0.69
N GLY A 113 0.73 -3.02 -0.75
CA GLY A 113 1.26 -2.22 0.35
C GLY A 113 0.38 -2.32 1.60
N THR A 114 -0.95 -2.27 1.43
CA THR A 114 -1.89 -2.45 2.55
C THR A 114 -1.74 -3.82 3.21
N LEU A 115 -1.55 -4.90 2.43
CA LEU A 115 -1.33 -6.24 2.95
C LEU A 115 0.00 -6.33 3.73
N VAL A 116 1.09 -5.82 3.16
CA VAL A 116 2.41 -5.80 3.80
C VAL A 116 2.36 -5.01 5.10
N MET A 117 1.74 -3.83 5.09
CA MET A 117 1.58 -2.97 6.28
C MET A 117 0.70 -3.63 7.35
N ALA A 118 -0.34 -4.38 6.96
CA ALA A 118 -1.19 -5.11 7.89
C ALA A 118 -0.39 -6.22 8.60
N VAL A 119 0.29 -7.07 7.84
CA VAL A 119 1.04 -8.20 8.38
C VAL A 119 2.16 -7.71 9.29
N THR A 120 2.98 -6.79 8.82
CA THR A 120 4.11 -6.25 9.61
C THR A 120 3.64 -5.46 10.83
N GLY A 121 2.56 -4.68 10.70
CA GLY A 121 1.96 -3.94 11.80
C GLY A 121 1.38 -4.85 12.90
N LEU A 122 0.78 -6.00 12.53
CA LEU A 122 0.31 -7.02 13.47
C LEU A 122 1.48 -7.68 14.20
N ILE A 123 2.55 -8.04 13.49
CA ILE A 123 3.77 -8.61 14.09
C ILE A 123 4.36 -7.63 15.12
N LEU A 124 4.45 -6.35 14.77
CA LEU A 124 4.98 -5.31 15.67
C LEU A 124 4.05 -5.01 16.86
N SER A 125 2.75 -5.21 16.71
CA SER A 125 1.78 -5.02 17.80
C SER A 125 1.76 -6.20 18.77
N PHE A 126 2.03 -7.42 18.30
CA PHE A 126 1.96 -8.67 19.05
C PHE A 126 3.22 -9.55 18.88
N PRO A 127 4.44 -9.01 19.15
CA PRO A 127 5.68 -9.69 18.81
C PRO A 127 5.84 -11.06 19.50
N VAL A 128 5.45 -11.14 20.79
CA VAL A 128 5.57 -12.38 21.58
C VAL A 128 4.66 -13.49 21.03
N GLN A 129 3.46 -13.14 20.57
CA GLN A 129 2.53 -14.11 20.03
C GLN A 129 3.03 -14.67 18.69
N PHE A 130 3.53 -13.79 17.83
CA PHE A 130 4.04 -14.21 16.53
C PHE A 130 5.33 -15.03 16.63
N THR A 131 6.25 -14.70 17.54
CA THR A 131 7.46 -15.51 17.75
C THR A 131 7.17 -16.91 18.30
N LYS A 132 6.08 -17.09 19.06
CA LYS A 132 5.66 -18.42 19.54
C LYS A 132 5.06 -19.33 18.46
N ILE A 133 4.52 -18.76 17.38
CA ILE A 133 3.93 -19.52 16.28
C ILE A 133 5.01 -20.09 15.35
N ILE A 134 6.19 -19.48 15.33
CA ILE A 134 7.30 -19.89 14.47
C ILE A 134 8.01 -21.10 15.12
N PRO A 135 8.33 -22.17 14.33
CA PRO A 135 9.13 -23.28 14.83
C PRO A 135 10.44 -22.80 15.46
N LEU A 136 10.82 -23.38 16.59
CA LEU A 136 12.05 -23.01 17.33
C LEU A 136 13.31 -23.01 16.45
N THR A 137 13.38 -23.90 15.47
CA THR A 137 14.47 -23.96 14.48
C THR A 137 14.58 -22.72 13.59
N VAL A 138 13.46 -22.09 13.28
CA VAL A 138 13.41 -20.85 12.47
C VAL A 138 13.57 -19.62 13.39
N ALA A 139 12.97 -19.65 14.57
CA ALA A 139 13.06 -18.55 15.55
C ALA A 139 14.50 -18.32 16.07
N SER A 140 15.36 -19.35 16.04
CA SER A 140 16.78 -19.20 16.39
C SER A 140 17.63 -18.49 15.31
N ILE A 141 17.12 -18.40 14.08
CA ILE A 141 17.84 -17.82 12.94
C ILE A 141 17.21 -16.49 12.49
N VAL A 142 15.91 -16.32 12.71
CA VAL A 142 15.12 -15.19 12.18
C VAL A 142 14.54 -14.36 13.32
N ASP A 143 15.03 -13.14 13.48
CA ASP A 143 14.40 -12.13 14.35
C ASP A 143 13.23 -11.48 13.58
N LEU A 144 12.07 -12.13 13.67
CA LEU A 144 10.86 -11.70 12.96
C LEU A 144 10.42 -10.26 13.31
N PRO A 145 10.42 -9.80 14.58
CA PRO A 145 10.09 -8.43 14.91
C PRO A 145 11.02 -7.40 14.27
N SER A 146 12.32 -7.65 14.24
CA SER A 146 13.29 -6.74 13.59
C SER A 146 13.10 -6.68 12.09
N ILE A 147 12.85 -7.82 11.44
CA ILE A 147 12.52 -7.85 10.00
C ILE A 147 11.22 -7.10 9.74
N ALA A 148 10.18 -7.36 10.54
CA ALA A 148 8.90 -6.68 10.40
C ALA A 148 9.04 -5.15 10.58
N LEU A 149 9.89 -4.69 11.50
CA LEU A 149 10.16 -3.27 11.71
C LEU A 149 10.83 -2.64 10.48
N ILE A 150 11.82 -3.31 9.92
CA ILE A 150 12.52 -2.84 8.72
C ILE A 150 11.55 -2.75 7.54
N VAL A 151 10.81 -3.81 7.27
CA VAL A 151 9.85 -3.86 6.16
C VAL A 151 8.76 -2.81 6.35
N HIS A 152 8.15 -2.73 7.55
CA HIS A 152 7.11 -1.76 7.86
C HIS A 152 7.57 -0.31 7.65
N ARG A 153 8.78 0.00 8.11
CA ARG A 153 9.36 1.33 7.96
C ARG A 153 9.60 1.72 6.50
N TYR A 154 10.26 0.85 5.74
CA TYR A 154 10.60 1.15 4.34
C TYR A 154 9.39 1.14 3.44
N GLU A 155 8.45 0.22 3.66
CA GLU A 155 7.17 0.22 2.94
C GLU A 155 6.36 1.48 3.24
N ALA A 156 6.32 1.94 4.49
CA ALA A 156 5.65 3.19 4.84
C ALA A 156 6.26 4.42 4.13
N ILE A 157 7.59 4.48 4.01
CA ILE A 157 8.28 5.56 3.29
C ILE A 157 7.97 5.48 1.79
N LEU A 158 8.04 4.29 1.21
CA LEU A 158 7.75 4.05 -0.19
C LEU A 158 6.29 4.41 -0.51
N ALA A 159 5.34 3.91 0.28
CA ALA A 159 3.91 4.19 0.11
C ALA A 159 3.61 5.69 0.26
N ALA A 160 4.16 6.36 1.27
CA ALA A 160 3.99 7.79 1.45
C ALA A 160 4.57 8.58 0.26
N GLY A 161 5.79 8.26 -0.16
CA GLY A 161 6.41 8.88 -1.33
C GLY A 161 5.58 8.68 -2.59
N PHE A 162 5.13 7.46 -2.85
CA PHE A 162 4.30 7.14 -4.01
C PHE A 162 2.96 7.89 -4.00
N ILE A 163 2.27 7.92 -2.86
CA ILE A 163 0.98 8.62 -2.73
C ILE A 163 1.15 10.12 -2.96
N PHE A 164 2.14 10.75 -2.32
CA PHE A 164 2.32 12.21 -2.42
C PHE A 164 2.91 12.67 -3.75
N THR A 165 3.77 11.89 -4.40
CA THR A 165 4.41 12.30 -5.65
C THR A 165 3.59 11.87 -6.87
N ILE A 166 3.19 10.61 -6.92
CA ILE A 166 2.64 10.01 -8.14
C ILE A 166 1.11 10.00 -8.12
N HIS A 167 0.51 9.41 -7.09
CA HIS A 167 -0.95 9.29 -7.04
C HIS A 167 -1.63 10.66 -6.93
N PHE A 168 -1.16 11.52 -6.03
CA PHE A 168 -1.71 12.87 -5.85
C PHE A 168 -1.55 13.71 -7.13
N PHE A 169 -0.35 13.70 -7.73
CA PHE A 169 -0.10 14.44 -8.96
C PHE A 169 -0.98 13.95 -10.11
N HIS A 170 -1.03 12.64 -10.33
CA HIS A 170 -1.82 12.06 -11.41
C HIS A 170 -3.32 12.31 -11.25
N THR A 171 -3.82 12.24 -10.02
CA THR A 171 -5.26 12.39 -9.75
C THR A 171 -5.74 13.84 -9.84
N HIS A 172 -4.88 14.81 -9.48
CA HIS A 172 -5.29 16.21 -9.35
C HIS A 172 -4.79 17.13 -10.46
N PHE A 173 -3.71 16.78 -11.15
CA PHE A 173 -3.08 17.62 -12.17
C PHE A 173 -3.09 17.03 -13.57
N VAL A 174 -3.16 15.72 -13.73
CA VAL A 174 -3.24 15.06 -15.04
C VAL A 174 -4.69 14.62 -15.28
N ARG A 175 -5.44 15.46 -15.98
CA ARG A 175 -6.79 15.14 -16.48
C ARG A 175 -6.78 14.96 -17.97
#